data_f81e47aa338384d227d0e7caa19b40f0
#
_entry.id   f81e47aa338384d227d0e7caa19b40f0
#
_cell.length_a   1.000
_cell.length_b   1.000
_cell.length_c   1.000
_cell.angle_alpha   90.00
_cell.angle_beta   90.00
_cell.angle_gamma   90.00
#
_symmetry.space_group_name_H-M   'P 1'
#
loop_
_entity.id
_entity.type
_entity.pdbx_description
1 polymer ?
#
loop_
_entity_poly.entity_id
_entity_poly.type
_entity_poly.pdbx_seq_one_letter_code
_entity_poly.pdbx_strand_id
1 'polypeptide(L)'
;MSVNRYTITNLSDYSNPKVVKKLLYSLDKLYHAAMWKGDGDSLAIYVDLKSAMHAKGVLTEKQMVYLKMWLDGYTQAEIGAKYKVGRDNISYRIDNAVKNMSLFLGN
;
A
#
# COMPACT_ATOMS: atom_id res chain seq x y z
N MET A 1 -2.82 7.99 24.88
CA MET A 1 -2.86 7.65 24.46
C MET A 1 -3.02 7.16 23.89
N SER A 2 -3.63 7.00 23.59
CA SER A 2 -3.82 6.43 23.10
C SER A 2 -3.84 6.15 22.25
N VAL A 3 -4.33 6.12 22.24
CA VAL A 3 -4.39 5.82 21.41
C VAL A 3 -3.68 5.80 20.52
N ASN A 4 -3.28 6.17 20.54
CA ASN A 4 -2.49 6.21 19.81
C ASN A 4 -1.55 5.28 19.73
N ARG A 5 -1.34 4.91 20.48
CA ARG A 5 -0.69 3.71 20.51
C ARG A 5 -0.86 2.92 19.26
N TYR A 6 -1.93 3.04 18.65
CA TYR A 6 -2.25 2.41 17.39
C TYR A 6 -1.29 2.78 16.27
N THR A 7 -1.03 4.07 16.13
CA THR A 7 -0.14 4.55 15.09
C THR A 7 1.30 4.09 15.30
N ILE A 8 1.75 4.10 16.54
CA ILE A 8 3.10 3.63 16.85
C ILE A 8 3.25 2.18 16.43
N THR A 9 2.25 1.36 16.73
CA THR A 9 2.26 -0.04 16.33
C THR A 9 2.35 -0.17 14.82
N ASN A 10 1.55 0.58 14.09
CA ASN A 10 1.54 0.52 12.64
C ASN A 10 2.88 0.94 12.04
N LEU A 11 3.50 1.97 12.60
CA LEU A 11 4.80 2.43 12.11
C LEU A 11 5.87 1.36 12.32
N SER A 12 5.85 0.69 13.48
CA SER A 12 6.82 -0.37 13.74
C SER A 12 6.57 -1.60 12.87
N ASP A 13 5.33 -1.79 12.44
CA ASP A 13 4.94 -2.96 11.65
C ASP A 13 5.17 -2.80 10.17
N TYR A 14 5.71 -1.68 9.70
CA TYR A 14 6.02 -1.50 8.28
C TYR A 14 6.98 -2.55 7.76
N SER A 15 7.75 -3.20 8.62
CA SER A 15 8.62 -4.28 8.21
C SER A 15 7.85 -5.56 7.85
N ASN A 16 6.55 -5.60 8.16
CA ASN A 16 5.70 -6.74 7.84
C ASN A 16 4.88 -6.43 6.59
N PRO A 17 5.14 -7.12 5.46
CA PRO A 17 4.40 -6.84 4.22
C PRO A 17 2.89 -7.02 4.35
N LYS A 18 2.43 -7.91 5.21
CA LYS A 18 0.99 -8.11 5.41
C LYS A 18 0.33 -6.87 6.00
N VAL A 19 1.03 -6.21 6.91
CA VAL A 19 0.54 -4.96 7.50
C VAL A 19 0.50 -3.87 6.45
N VAL A 20 1.56 -3.74 5.66
CA VAL A 20 1.61 -2.74 4.58
C VAL A 20 0.48 -2.97 3.58
N LYS A 21 0.21 -4.22 3.22
CA LYS A 21 -0.86 -4.56 2.29
C LYS A 21 -2.22 -4.15 2.84
N LYS A 22 -2.47 -4.40 4.12
CA LYS A 22 -3.71 -3.99 4.77
C LYS A 22 -3.88 -2.48 4.78
N LEU A 23 -2.79 -1.76 5.08
CA LEU A 23 -2.83 -0.31 5.09
C LEU A 23 -3.10 0.25 3.70
N LEU A 24 -2.48 -0.34 2.68
CA LEU A 24 -2.74 0.05 1.29
C LEU A 24 -4.20 -0.19 0.91
N TYR A 25 -4.76 -1.29 1.34
CA TYR A 25 -6.16 -1.60 1.07
C TYR A 25 -7.10 -0.58 1.72
N SER A 26 -6.64 0.09 2.78
CA SER A 26 -7.41 1.11 3.49
C SER A 26 -6.97 2.53 3.11
N LEU A 27 -6.25 2.69 1.99
CA LEU A 27 -5.67 3.98 1.61
C LEU A 27 -6.72 5.08 1.51
N ASP A 28 -7.87 4.81 0.92
CA ASP A 28 -8.96 5.79 0.82
C ASP A 28 -9.47 6.21 2.18
N LYS A 29 -9.62 5.26 3.09
CA LYS A 29 -10.07 5.57 4.45
C LYS A 29 -9.06 6.43 5.18
N LEU A 30 -7.77 6.15 5.00
CA LEU A 30 -6.71 6.95 5.59
C LEU A 30 -6.76 8.38 5.06
N TYR A 31 -6.94 8.53 3.76
CA TYR A 31 -7.04 9.84 3.13
C TYR A 31 -8.23 10.62 3.68
N HIS A 32 -9.41 9.99 3.75
CA HIS A 32 -10.60 10.64 4.26
C HIS A 32 -10.45 11.04 5.73
N ALA A 33 -9.89 10.16 6.56
CA ALA A 33 -9.67 10.48 7.96
C ALA A 33 -8.73 11.67 8.12
N ALA A 34 -7.67 11.73 7.29
CA ALA A 34 -6.71 12.82 7.33
C ALA A 34 -7.36 14.14 6.89
N MET A 35 -8.10 14.11 5.79
CA MET A 35 -8.63 15.34 5.18
C MET A 35 -9.90 15.85 5.86
N TRP A 36 -10.80 14.94 6.23
CA TRP A 36 -12.11 15.35 6.77
C TRP A 36 -12.18 15.38 8.27
N LYS A 37 -11.38 14.57 8.95
CA LYS A 37 -11.38 14.49 10.41
C LYS A 37 -10.15 15.12 11.04
N GLY A 38 -9.19 15.52 10.22
CA GLY A 38 -7.95 16.09 10.73
C GLY A 38 -7.10 15.09 11.50
N ASP A 39 -7.22 13.80 11.19
CA ASP A 39 -6.47 12.76 11.89
C ASP A 39 -5.02 12.74 11.42
N GLY A 40 -4.12 13.27 12.26
CA GLY A 40 -2.71 13.37 11.93
C GLY A 40 -2.03 12.02 11.77
N ASP A 41 -2.47 11.01 12.51
CA ASP A 41 -1.91 9.66 12.40
C ASP A 41 -2.25 9.04 11.04
N SER A 42 -3.48 9.23 10.59
CA SER A 42 -3.90 8.76 9.27
C SER A 42 -3.14 9.49 8.16
N LEU A 43 -2.91 10.78 8.34
CA LEU A 43 -2.13 11.56 7.38
C LEU A 43 -0.70 11.04 7.28
N ALA A 44 -0.06 10.79 8.42
CA ALA A 44 1.31 10.29 8.44
C ALA A 44 1.42 8.95 7.71
N ILE A 45 0.50 8.03 7.98
CA ILE A 45 0.51 6.72 7.33
C ILE A 45 0.25 6.88 5.83
N TYR A 46 -0.72 7.71 5.45
CA TYR A 46 -1.04 7.97 4.05
C TYR A 46 0.18 8.49 3.31
N VAL A 47 0.86 9.49 3.88
CA VAL A 47 2.04 10.09 3.26
C VAL A 47 3.17 9.06 3.14
N ASP A 48 3.39 8.25 4.17
CA ASP A 48 4.42 7.21 4.14
C ASP A 48 4.16 6.21 3.01
N LEU A 49 2.92 5.74 2.87
CA LEU A 49 2.58 4.79 1.82
C LEU A 49 2.75 5.40 0.43
N LYS A 50 2.28 6.62 0.24
CA LYS A 50 2.44 7.30 -1.05
C LYS A 50 3.91 7.55 -1.37
N SER A 51 4.69 7.92 -0.37
CA SER A 51 6.13 8.13 -0.55
C SER A 51 6.82 6.84 -0.99
N ALA A 52 6.48 5.72 -0.37
CA ALA A 52 7.05 4.43 -0.75
C ALA A 52 6.68 4.04 -2.18
N MET A 53 5.43 4.30 -2.59
CA MET A 53 4.98 3.99 -3.95
C MET A 53 5.76 4.76 -5.00
N HIS A 54 6.11 6.02 -4.70
CA HIS A 54 6.72 6.91 -5.67
C HIS A 54 8.22 7.09 -5.49
N ALA A 55 8.82 6.52 -4.46
CA ALA A 55 10.25 6.62 -4.25
C ALA A 55 11.00 5.91 -5.38
N LYS A 56 12.06 6.55 -5.85
CA LYS A 56 12.84 6.01 -6.96
C LYS A 56 13.40 4.63 -6.64
N GLY A 57 13.16 3.69 -7.52
CA GLY A 57 13.73 2.35 -7.40
C GLY A 57 12.97 1.39 -6.50
N VAL A 58 11.89 1.83 -5.85
CA VAL A 58 11.12 0.95 -4.99
C VAL A 58 10.24 0.02 -5.81
N LEU A 59 9.48 0.58 -6.76
CA LEU A 59 8.60 -0.21 -7.62
C LEU A 59 9.02 -0.08 -9.07
N THR A 60 8.86 -1.18 -9.82
CA THR A 60 8.99 -1.14 -11.27
C THR A 60 7.73 -0.51 -11.86
N GLU A 61 7.79 -0.13 -13.16
CA GLU A 61 6.60 0.40 -13.83
C GLU A 61 5.45 -0.59 -13.82
N LYS A 62 5.72 -1.86 -14.08
CA LYS A 62 4.67 -2.88 -14.06
C LYS A 62 4.07 -3.07 -12.68
N GLN A 63 4.91 -3.10 -11.65
CA GLN A 63 4.43 -3.20 -10.28
C GLN A 63 3.52 -2.02 -9.94
N MET A 64 3.92 -0.81 -10.34
CA MET A 64 3.11 0.37 -10.09
C MET A 64 1.76 0.30 -10.81
N VAL A 65 1.75 -0.12 -12.06
CA VAL A 65 0.50 -0.24 -12.84
C VAL A 65 -0.44 -1.24 -12.17
N TYR A 66 0.04 -2.42 -11.84
CA TYR A 66 -0.81 -3.45 -11.24
C TYR A 66 -1.29 -3.04 -9.85
N LEU A 67 -0.41 -2.44 -9.06
CA LEU A 67 -0.77 -1.97 -7.72
C LEU A 67 -1.85 -0.89 -7.79
N LYS A 68 -1.68 0.08 -8.68
CA LYS A 68 -2.67 1.16 -8.83
C LYS A 68 -4.03 0.63 -9.25
N MET A 69 -4.07 -0.30 -10.20
CA MET A 69 -5.34 -0.90 -10.61
C MET A 69 -6.01 -1.63 -9.46
N TRP A 70 -5.21 -2.38 -8.69
CA TRP A 70 -5.73 -3.08 -7.53
C TRP A 70 -6.29 -2.11 -6.49
N LEU A 71 -5.59 -1.00 -6.24
CA LEU A 71 -6.05 0.03 -5.30
C LEU A 71 -7.31 0.74 -5.81
N ASP A 72 -7.49 0.81 -7.13
CA ASP A 72 -8.69 1.40 -7.74
C ASP A 72 -9.88 0.45 -7.69
N GLY A 73 -9.72 -0.75 -7.17
CA GLY A 73 -10.81 -1.68 -6.97
C GLY A 73 -10.90 -2.81 -7.97
N TYR A 74 -9.99 -2.89 -8.94
CA TYR A 74 -9.99 -4.01 -9.89
C TYR A 74 -9.53 -5.28 -9.20
N THR A 75 -10.18 -6.40 -9.53
CA THR A 75 -9.74 -7.69 -9.02
C THR A 75 -8.47 -8.13 -9.75
N GLN A 76 -7.75 -9.05 -9.14
CA GLN A 76 -6.54 -9.59 -9.76
C GLN A 76 -6.87 -10.31 -11.07
N ALA A 77 -8.04 -10.95 -11.14
CA ALA A 77 -8.50 -11.60 -12.36
C ALA A 77 -8.75 -10.58 -13.48
N GLU A 78 -9.36 -9.44 -13.13
CA GLU A 78 -9.60 -8.37 -14.11
C GLU A 78 -8.31 -7.76 -14.62
N ILE A 79 -7.35 -7.53 -13.73
CA ILE A 79 -6.04 -7.01 -14.11
C ILE A 79 -5.35 -8.00 -15.05
N GLY A 80 -5.37 -9.27 -14.67
CA GLY A 80 -4.77 -10.34 -15.48
C GLY A 80 -5.39 -10.41 -16.86
N ALA A 81 -6.71 -10.29 -16.96
CA ALA A 81 -7.41 -10.32 -18.25
C ALA A 81 -6.97 -9.15 -19.11
N LYS A 82 -6.84 -7.96 -18.53
CA LYS A 82 -6.44 -6.78 -19.29
C LYS A 82 -5.04 -6.91 -19.88
N TYR A 83 -4.12 -7.46 -19.13
CA TYR A 83 -2.71 -7.56 -19.57
C TYR A 83 -2.36 -8.95 -20.11
N LYS A 84 -3.34 -9.83 -20.22
CA LYS A 84 -3.18 -11.18 -20.79
C LYS A 84 -2.16 -12.00 -20.00
N VAL A 85 -2.23 -11.90 -18.68
CA VAL A 85 -1.42 -12.72 -17.77
C VAL A 85 -2.35 -13.38 -16.75
N GLY A 86 -1.90 -14.45 -16.15
CA GLY A 86 -2.70 -15.16 -15.17
C GLY A 86 -2.91 -14.37 -13.89
N ARG A 87 -4.04 -14.65 -13.22
CA ARG A 87 -4.34 -14.02 -11.92
C ARG A 87 -3.23 -14.24 -10.91
N ASP A 88 -2.65 -15.44 -10.88
CA ASP A 88 -1.58 -15.75 -9.93
C ASP A 88 -0.33 -14.92 -10.20
N ASN A 89 -0.07 -14.63 -11.46
CA ASN A 89 1.04 -13.76 -11.84
C ASN A 89 0.81 -12.34 -11.31
N ILE A 90 -0.41 -11.82 -11.45
CA ILE A 90 -0.76 -10.51 -10.92
C ILE A 90 -0.63 -10.49 -9.39
N SER A 91 -1.13 -11.51 -8.72
CA SER A 91 -1.02 -11.63 -7.28
C SER A 91 0.43 -11.59 -6.83
N TYR A 92 1.28 -12.35 -7.51
CA TYR A 92 2.70 -12.40 -7.21
C TYR A 92 3.36 -11.02 -7.37
N ARG A 93 3.03 -10.31 -8.45
CA ARG A 93 3.62 -9.00 -8.70
C ARG A 93 3.14 -7.95 -7.70
N ILE A 94 1.88 -8.00 -7.32
CA ILE A 94 1.36 -7.10 -6.29
C ILE A 94 2.03 -7.40 -4.94
N ASP A 95 2.17 -8.67 -4.59
CA ASP A 95 2.82 -9.05 -3.34
C ASP A 95 4.28 -8.62 -3.31
N ASN A 96 4.98 -8.72 -4.44
CA ASN A 96 6.36 -8.24 -4.52
C ASN A 96 6.44 -6.72 -4.42
N ALA A 97 5.48 -6.00 -5.00
CA ALA A 97 5.43 -4.55 -4.87
C ALA A 97 5.27 -4.16 -3.40
N VAL A 98 4.34 -4.81 -2.71
CA VAL A 98 4.11 -4.56 -1.28
C VAL A 98 5.37 -4.88 -0.47
N LYS A 99 6.04 -5.98 -0.81
CA LYS A 99 7.27 -6.37 -0.13
C LYS A 99 8.35 -5.32 -0.29
N ASN A 100 8.49 -4.78 -1.50
CA ASN A 100 9.47 -3.73 -1.76
C ASN A 100 9.15 -2.47 -0.97
N MET A 101 7.87 -2.10 -0.90
CA MET A 101 7.44 -0.97 -0.08
C MET A 101 7.74 -1.21 1.40
N SER A 102 7.49 -2.42 1.86
CA SER A 102 7.75 -2.80 3.24
C SER A 102 9.24 -2.67 3.57
N LEU A 103 10.11 -3.11 2.68
CA LEU A 103 11.56 -2.97 2.86
C LEU A 103 11.97 -1.51 2.92
N PHE A 104 11.39 -0.68 2.08
CA PHE A 104 11.68 0.75 2.07
C PHE A 104 11.21 1.42 3.37
N LEU A 105 10.00 1.12 3.81
CA LEU A 105 9.41 1.76 4.99
C LEU A 105 9.97 1.23 6.30
N GLY A 106 10.36 -0.04 6.33
CA GLY A 106 10.85 -0.70 7.54
C GLY A 106 12.31 -0.41 7.86
N ASN A 107 13.01 0.25 6.95
CA ASN A 107 14.42 0.60 7.17
C ASN A 107 14.62 2.07 7.65
#